data_3081a69b54f330f83fea96a17ecace8e
#
_entry.id   3081a69b54f330f83fea96a17ecace8e
#
_cell.length_a   1.000
_cell.length_b   1.000
_cell.length_c   1.000
_cell.angle_alpha   90.00
_cell.angle_beta   90.00
_cell.angle_gamma   90.00
#
_symmetry.space_group_name_H-M   'P 1'
#
loop_
_entity.id
_entity.type
_entity.pdbx_description
1 polymer ?
#
loop_
_entity_poly.entity_id
_entity_poly.type
_entity_poly.pdbx_seq_one_letter_code
_entity_poly.pdbx_strand_id
1 'polypeptide(L)'
;RLMPMEDLIPLGQPALARDKVRYVGEVIAIILAKNIAIGEDARSLIEIDIEPLPAISNTADARDNRSLLFEGWGSNEAVVYSAQKGDARAAFENAYYIRREKFSTQRHLALPMEARGVLAEWNDTRSTLKVDGAAKVPFPNRRILADMLDIEERAIQMIEADVGGGFGARGEFFPEDFLVPFAARQTGRPVKWIEDRRENLQTTGHAREMDCEIEIACRS
;
A
#
# COMPACT_ATOMS: atom_id res chain seq x y z
N ARG A 1 6.94 -2.82 4.09
CA ARG A 1 6.47 -3.04 5.47
C ARG A 1 7.45 -2.40 6.44
N LEU A 2 6.99 -1.48 7.29
CA LEU A 2 7.81 -0.86 8.33
C LEU A 2 8.21 -1.87 9.43
N MET A 3 7.37 -2.84 9.68
CA MET A 3 7.65 -4.02 10.51
C MET A 3 6.92 -5.22 9.88
N PRO A 4 7.63 -6.26 9.46
CA PRO A 4 6.98 -7.50 9.05
C PRO A 4 6.34 -8.12 10.29
N MET A 5 5.02 -8.16 10.32
CA MET A 5 4.32 -9.08 11.20
C MET A 5 4.37 -10.43 10.49
N GLU A 6 5.07 -11.39 11.06
CA GLU A 6 5.29 -12.71 10.44
C GLU A 6 3.97 -13.36 10.02
N ASP A 7 2.94 -13.20 10.83
CA ASP A 7 1.60 -13.70 10.56
C ASP A 7 0.93 -13.07 9.31
N LEU A 8 1.39 -11.89 8.85
CA LEU A 8 0.85 -11.21 7.66
C LEU A 8 1.66 -11.45 6.38
N ILE A 9 2.74 -12.23 6.43
CA ILE A 9 3.53 -12.57 5.24
C ILE A 9 2.68 -13.19 4.13
N PRO A 10 1.72 -14.11 4.41
CA PRO A 10 0.87 -14.69 3.37
C PRO A 10 -0.03 -13.68 2.66
N LEU A 11 -0.27 -12.51 3.27
CA LEU A 11 -1.04 -11.39 2.71
C LEU A 11 -0.15 -10.37 1.99
N GLY A 12 1.12 -10.69 1.76
CA GLY A 12 2.06 -9.84 1.05
C GLY A 12 1.67 -9.64 -0.40
N GLN A 13 1.63 -8.38 -0.84
CA GLN A 13 1.38 -8.03 -2.23
C GLN A 13 2.71 -8.01 -3.01
N PRO A 14 2.79 -8.63 -4.20
CA PRO A 14 3.95 -8.51 -5.07
C PRO A 14 4.05 -7.09 -5.65
N ALA A 15 5.24 -6.69 -6.08
CA ALA A 15 5.44 -5.40 -6.77
C ALA A 15 4.76 -5.37 -8.15
N LEU A 16 4.65 -6.53 -8.81
CA LEU A 16 3.85 -6.76 -10.02
C LEU A 16 2.89 -7.92 -9.77
N ALA A 17 1.64 -7.79 -10.18
CA ALA A 17 0.69 -8.88 -10.16
C ALA A 17 1.21 -10.06 -11.01
N ARG A 18 0.98 -11.28 -10.55
CA ARG A 18 1.40 -12.51 -11.23
C ARG A 18 0.20 -13.31 -11.73
N ASP A 19 -0.49 -13.95 -10.82
CA ASP A 19 -1.56 -14.90 -11.14
C ASP A 19 -2.96 -14.28 -10.97
N LYS A 20 -3.05 -13.20 -10.20
CA LYS A 20 -4.31 -12.55 -9.85
C LYS A 20 -4.13 -11.06 -9.62
N VAL A 21 -5.06 -10.25 -10.13
CA VAL A 21 -5.22 -8.84 -9.77
C VAL A 21 -6.28 -8.71 -8.68
N ARG A 22 -5.97 -8.00 -7.61
CA ARG A 22 -6.78 -7.94 -6.39
C ARG A 22 -7.52 -6.63 -6.19
N TYR A 23 -7.06 -5.57 -6.85
CA TYR A 23 -7.67 -4.23 -6.74
C TYR A 23 -7.39 -3.39 -7.99
N VAL A 24 -8.21 -2.38 -8.21
CA VAL A 24 -8.01 -1.42 -9.30
C VAL A 24 -6.77 -0.58 -9.00
N GLY A 25 -5.81 -0.60 -9.94
CA GLY A 25 -4.52 0.09 -9.79
C GLY A 25 -3.36 -0.83 -9.36
N GLU A 26 -3.59 -2.13 -9.14
CA GLU A 26 -2.49 -3.08 -8.94
C GLU A 26 -1.63 -3.16 -10.20
N VAL A 27 -0.31 -3.00 -10.04
CA VAL A 27 0.63 -2.92 -11.16
C VAL A 27 0.75 -4.28 -11.84
N ILE A 28 0.50 -4.32 -13.14
CA ILE A 28 0.58 -5.54 -13.97
C ILE A 28 1.88 -5.58 -14.76
N ALA A 29 2.32 -4.43 -15.30
CA ALA A 29 3.49 -4.33 -16.14
C ALA A 29 4.21 -2.99 -15.93
N ILE A 30 5.48 -2.93 -16.27
CA ILE A 30 6.30 -1.72 -16.32
C ILE A 30 6.86 -1.55 -17.72
N ILE A 31 6.77 -0.36 -18.27
CA ILE A 31 7.29 -0.01 -19.58
C ILE A 31 8.42 1.00 -19.41
N LEU A 32 9.56 0.71 -20.00
CA LEU A 32 10.70 1.62 -20.03
C LEU A 32 10.84 2.23 -21.44
N ALA A 33 10.73 3.53 -21.51
CA ALA A 33 10.79 4.26 -22.77
C ALA A 33 11.69 5.52 -22.65
N LYS A 34 12.12 6.07 -23.78
CA LYS A 34 12.94 7.28 -23.81
C LYS A 34 12.18 8.53 -23.36
N ASN A 35 10.87 8.54 -23.53
CA ASN A 35 9.97 9.59 -23.09
C ASN A 35 8.56 9.04 -22.89
N ILE A 36 7.69 9.83 -22.27
CA ILE A 36 6.33 9.44 -21.90
C ILE A 36 5.47 9.08 -23.12
N ALA A 37 5.60 9.82 -24.24
CA ALA A 37 4.78 9.57 -25.44
C ALA A 37 5.05 8.17 -26.02
N ILE A 38 6.32 7.77 -26.12
CA ILE A 38 6.70 6.41 -26.56
C ILE A 38 6.20 5.36 -25.57
N GLY A 39 6.23 5.68 -24.26
CA GLY A 39 5.69 4.79 -23.23
C GLY A 39 4.19 4.56 -23.37
N GLU A 40 3.43 5.62 -23.63
CA GLU A 40 1.99 5.55 -23.87
C GLU A 40 1.63 4.77 -25.14
N ASP A 41 2.37 4.98 -26.23
CA ASP A 41 2.20 4.20 -27.46
C ASP A 41 2.47 2.71 -27.20
N ALA A 42 3.56 2.39 -26.48
CA ALA A 42 3.90 1.02 -26.13
C ALA A 42 2.85 0.38 -25.20
N ARG A 43 2.26 1.15 -24.27
CA ARG A 43 1.18 0.69 -23.42
C ARG A 43 -0.04 0.19 -24.22
N SER A 44 -0.37 0.87 -25.30
CA SER A 44 -1.50 0.50 -26.16
C SER A 44 -1.29 -0.83 -26.91
N LEU A 45 -0.06 -1.33 -26.97
CA LEU A 45 0.30 -2.60 -27.60
C LEU A 45 0.28 -3.79 -26.62
N ILE A 46 0.10 -3.54 -25.32
CA ILE A 46 0.01 -4.61 -24.34
C ILE A 46 -1.39 -5.21 -24.38
N GLU A 47 -1.47 -6.47 -24.75
CA GLU A 47 -2.69 -7.26 -24.65
C GLU A 47 -2.80 -7.87 -23.26
N ILE A 48 -3.95 -7.68 -22.61
CA ILE A 48 -4.20 -8.20 -21.26
C ILE A 48 -5.50 -8.99 -21.30
N ASP A 49 -5.41 -10.26 -20.96
CA ASP A 49 -6.55 -11.15 -20.80
C ASP A 49 -6.78 -11.41 -19.29
N ILE A 50 -7.94 -10.98 -18.79
CA ILE A 50 -8.33 -11.11 -17.38
C ILE A 50 -9.69 -11.80 -17.29
N GLU A 51 -9.71 -12.95 -16.62
CA GLU A 51 -10.94 -13.61 -16.22
C GLU A 51 -11.52 -12.91 -14.97
N PRO A 52 -12.71 -12.28 -15.05
CA PRO A 52 -13.31 -11.60 -13.92
C PRO A 52 -13.71 -12.58 -12.81
N LEU A 53 -13.26 -12.31 -11.58
CA LEU A 53 -13.70 -13.01 -10.38
C LEU A 53 -14.73 -12.17 -9.62
N PRO A 54 -15.54 -12.79 -8.72
CA PRO A 54 -16.46 -12.04 -7.87
C PRO A 54 -15.73 -10.99 -7.03
N ALA A 55 -16.10 -9.72 -7.21
CA ALA A 55 -15.50 -8.61 -6.49
C ALA A 55 -16.04 -8.53 -5.04
N ILE A 56 -15.16 -8.11 -4.13
CA ILE A 56 -15.49 -7.84 -2.73
C ILE A 56 -15.42 -6.33 -2.53
N SER A 57 -16.56 -5.70 -2.25
CA SER A 57 -16.65 -4.24 -2.15
C SER A 57 -17.00 -3.71 -0.75
N ASN A 58 -17.37 -4.59 0.17
CA ASN A 58 -17.75 -4.21 1.54
C ASN A 58 -17.33 -5.26 2.58
N THR A 59 -17.37 -4.88 3.85
CA THR A 59 -16.95 -5.71 4.97
C THR A 59 -17.83 -6.96 5.19
N ALA A 60 -19.13 -6.89 4.87
CA ALA A 60 -20.03 -8.03 5.01
C ALA A 60 -19.68 -9.14 4.02
N ASP A 61 -19.51 -8.80 2.74
CA ASP A 61 -19.09 -9.74 1.70
C ASP A 61 -17.69 -10.30 1.98
N ALA A 62 -16.80 -9.48 2.55
CA ALA A 62 -15.46 -9.93 2.95
C ALA A 62 -15.53 -11.03 4.01
N ARG A 63 -16.37 -10.86 5.04
CA ARG A 63 -16.54 -11.84 6.14
C ARG A 63 -17.20 -13.14 5.71
N ASP A 64 -18.06 -13.09 4.69
CA ASP A 64 -18.69 -14.28 4.13
C ASP A 64 -17.70 -15.24 3.45
N ASN A 65 -16.51 -14.78 3.12
CA ASN A 65 -15.44 -15.57 2.50
C ASN A 65 -15.86 -16.33 1.22
N ARG A 66 -16.87 -15.85 0.49
CA ARG A 66 -17.31 -16.47 -0.77
C ARG A 66 -16.28 -16.34 -1.87
N SER A 67 -15.50 -15.28 -1.84
CA SER A 67 -14.34 -15.07 -2.69
C SER A 67 -13.18 -14.63 -1.82
N LEU A 68 -12.02 -15.22 -1.99
CA LEU A 68 -10.83 -14.89 -1.20
C LEU A 68 -9.88 -14.01 -2.01
N LEU A 69 -9.37 -12.94 -1.39
CA LEU A 69 -8.29 -12.15 -1.97
C LEU A 69 -6.95 -12.91 -1.96
N PHE A 70 -6.75 -13.70 -0.90
CA PHE A 70 -5.55 -14.53 -0.71
C PHE A 70 -5.98 -15.94 -0.31
N GLU A 71 -6.05 -16.85 -1.28
CA GLU A 71 -6.52 -18.22 -1.08
C GLU A 71 -5.68 -18.97 -0.04
N GLY A 72 -4.37 -18.75 -0.05
CA GLY A 72 -3.44 -19.38 0.90
C GLY A 72 -3.63 -18.94 2.36
N TRP A 73 -4.34 -17.84 2.59
CA TRP A 73 -4.69 -17.37 3.93
C TRP A 73 -6.01 -17.99 4.44
N GLY A 74 -6.93 -18.31 3.53
CA GLY A 74 -8.20 -18.97 3.84
C GLY A 74 -9.27 -18.05 4.42
N SER A 75 -9.05 -16.76 4.54
CA SER A 75 -9.99 -15.76 5.04
C SER A 75 -9.69 -14.38 4.44
N ASN A 76 -10.69 -13.50 4.43
CA ASN A 76 -10.48 -12.08 4.14
C ASN A 76 -10.28 -11.24 5.43
N GLU A 77 -10.35 -11.87 6.61
CA GLU A 77 -9.97 -11.24 7.87
C GLU A 77 -8.46 -11.37 8.08
N ALA A 78 -7.75 -10.26 7.95
CA ALA A 78 -6.30 -10.23 8.09
C ALA A 78 -5.83 -10.28 9.54
N VAL A 79 -6.56 -9.61 10.44
CA VAL A 79 -6.20 -9.48 11.87
C VAL A 79 -7.45 -9.35 12.71
N VAL A 80 -7.49 -10.07 13.82
CA VAL A 80 -8.49 -9.93 14.87
C VAL A 80 -7.77 -9.59 16.18
N TYR A 81 -8.17 -8.50 16.81
CA TYR A 81 -7.66 -8.09 18.11
C TYR A 81 -8.72 -8.21 19.19
N SER A 82 -8.35 -8.75 20.35
CA SER A 82 -9.16 -8.72 21.55
C SER A 82 -8.33 -8.15 22.69
N ALA A 83 -8.89 -7.21 23.44
CA ALA A 83 -8.28 -6.65 24.63
C ALA A 83 -9.33 -6.54 25.74
N GLN A 84 -8.96 -6.95 26.96
CA GLN A 84 -9.84 -6.88 28.11
C GLN A 84 -9.10 -6.31 29.32
N LYS A 85 -9.80 -5.47 30.09
CA LYS A 85 -9.32 -4.96 31.38
C LYS A 85 -10.45 -4.96 32.39
N GLY A 86 -10.24 -5.58 33.55
CA GLY A 86 -11.27 -5.72 34.58
C GLY A 86 -12.41 -6.66 34.20
N ASP A 87 -13.54 -6.51 34.86
CA ASP A 87 -14.78 -7.28 34.60
C ASP A 87 -15.83 -6.37 33.97
N ALA A 88 -15.75 -6.24 32.64
CA ALA A 88 -16.71 -5.45 31.88
C ALA A 88 -18.13 -6.03 31.98
N ARG A 89 -18.26 -7.37 32.01
CA ARG A 89 -19.57 -8.04 32.08
C ARG A 89 -20.30 -7.68 33.36
N ALA A 90 -19.65 -7.81 34.51
CA ALA A 90 -20.23 -7.42 35.80
C ALA A 90 -20.55 -5.92 35.85
N ALA A 91 -19.74 -5.07 35.21
CA ALA A 91 -20.01 -3.66 35.12
C ALA A 91 -21.28 -3.34 34.33
N PHE A 92 -21.54 -4.03 33.22
CA PHE A 92 -22.78 -3.88 32.45
C PHE A 92 -24.01 -4.44 33.17
N GLU A 93 -23.88 -5.59 33.82
CA GLU A 93 -24.98 -6.20 34.60
C GLU A 93 -25.44 -5.30 35.75
N ASN A 94 -24.54 -4.52 36.34
CA ASN A 94 -24.83 -3.63 37.47
C ASN A 94 -24.94 -2.16 37.10
N ALA A 95 -25.04 -1.84 35.83
CA ALA A 95 -25.10 -0.44 35.37
C ALA A 95 -26.48 0.17 35.60
N TYR A 96 -26.48 1.43 36.07
CA TYR A 96 -27.68 2.25 36.14
C TYR A 96 -28.17 2.68 34.76
N TYR A 97 -27.23 2.97 33.87
CA TYR A 97 -27.52 3.42 32.52
C TYR A 97 -26.55 2.78 31.52
N ILE A 98 -27.10 2.29 30.41
CA ILE A 98 -26.34 1.73 29.30
C ILE A 98 -26.74 2.48 28.03
N ARG A 99 -25.72 2.91 27.29
CA ARG A 99 -25.90 3.50 25.96
C ARG A 99 -25.13 2.69 24.92
N ARG A 100 -25.78 2.45 23.79
CA ARG A 100 -25.20 1.77 22.64
C ARG A 100 -25.35 2.64 21.42
N GLU A 101 -24.26 2.81 20.69
CA GLU A 101 -24.21 3.62 19.48
C GLU A 101 -23.42 2.90 18.40
N LYS A 102 -23.83 3.12 17.16
CA LYS A 102 -23.12 2.66 15.97
C LYS A 102 -22.63 3.87 15.18
N PHE A 103 -21.36 3.83 14.79
CA PHE A 103 -20.74 4.84 13.97
C PHE A 103 -20.11 4.19 12.76
N SER A 104 -20.19 4.82 11.61
CA SER A 104 -19.49 4.39 10.42
C SER A 104 -18.71 5.57 9.82
N THR A 105 -17.54 5.26 9.27
CA THR A 105 -16.77 6.20 8.46
C THR A 105 -16.56 5.62 7.09
N GLN A 106 -16.68 6.46 6.08
CA GLN A 106 -16.41 6.05 4.71
C GLN A 106 -14.91 6.12 4.41
N ARG A 107 -14.50 5.35 3.44
CA ARG A 107 -13.17 5.42 2.85
C ARG A 107 -12.96 6.78 2.21
N HIS A 108 -11.81 7.42 2.44
CA HIS A 108 -11.44 8.68 1.83
C HIS A 108 -9.95 8.75 1.50
N LEU A 109 -9.64 9.54 0.50
CA LEU A 109 -8.31 9.70 -0.05
C LEU A 109 -7.62 10.92 0.56
N ALA A 110 -6.36 10.78 0.93
CA ALA A 110 -5.47 11.91 1.12
C ALA A 110 -5.07 12.44 -0.26
N LEU A 111 -5.55 13.61 -0.64
CA LEU A 111 -5.38 14.17 -1.97
C LEU A 111 -4.36 15.30 -1.97
N PRO A 112 -3.04 15.03 -1.92
CA PRO A 112 -2.03 16.08 -2.02
C PRO A 112 -2.06 16.73 -3.41
N MET A 113 -1.75 18.03 -3.48
CA MET A 113 -1.67 18.75 -4.76
C MET A 113 -0.58 18.17 -5.66
N GLU A 114 0.54 17.78 -5.08
CA GLU A 114 1.60 17.06 -5.76
C GLU A 114 1.33 15.55 -5.78
N ALA A 115 1.28 14.94 -6.96
CA ALA A 115 1.27 13.48 -7.12
C ALA A 115 2.63 12.88 -6.76
N ARG A 116 2.73 11.54 -6.69
CA ARG A 116 3.99 10.85 -6.38
C ARG A 116 4.96 10.91 -7.56
N GLY A 117 6.24 10.83 -7.27
CA GLY A 117 7.28 10.71 -8.29
C GLY A 117 8.53 10.08 -7.70
N VAL A 118 9.22 9.31 -8.50
CA VAL A 118 10.48 8.64 -8.16
C VAL A 118 11.46 8.80 -9.32
N LEU A 119 12.69 9.20 -9.00
CA LEU A 119 13.83 9.16 -9.92
C LEU A 119 14.90 8.28 -9.29
N ALA A 120 15.39 7.29 -10.01
CA ALA A 120 16.44 6.41 -9.54
C ALA A 120 17.62 6.37 -10.51
N GLU A 121 18.84 6.35 -9.96
CA GLU A 121 20.10 6.25 -10.70
C GLU A 121 20.95 5.15 -10.07
N TRP A 122 21.38 4.20 -10.88
CA TRP A 122 22.31 3.15 -10.48
C TRP A 122 23.73 3.46 -10.98
N ASN A 123 24.71 3.33 -10.11
CA ASN A 123 26.13 3.47 -10.45
C ASN A 123 26.81 2.09 -10.38
N ASP A 124 27.08 1.48 -11.52
CA ASP A 124 27.69 0.15 -11.61
C ASP A 124 29.09 0.10 -11.00
N THR A 125 29.89 1.14 -11.21
CA THR A 125 31.29 1.17 -10.73
C THR A 125 31.38 1.17 -9.21
N ARG A 126 30.44 1.85 -8.54
CA ARG A 126 30.39 1.97 -7.09
C ARG A 126 29.41 1.01 -6.44
N SER A 127 28.59 0.33 -7.25
CA SER A 127 27.44 -0.47 -6.80
C SER A 127 26.55 0.31 -5.84
N THR A 128 26.20 1.55 -6.19
CA THR A 128 25.37 2.45 -5.38
C THR A 128 24.13 2.89 -6.12
N LEU A 129 23.08 3.08 -5.37
CA LEU A 129 21.76 3.52 -5.83
C LEU A 129 21.43 4.89 -5.22
N LYS A 130 21.07 5.85 -6.06
CA LYS A 130 20.50 7.13 -5.66
C LYS A 130 19.01 7.14 -6.00
N VAL A 131 18.18 7.52 -5.05
CA VAL A 131 16.72 7.63 -5.22
C VAL A 131 16.29 9.01 -4.76
N ASP A 132 15.74 9.80 -5.68
CA ASP A 132 15.11 11.08 -5.39
C ASP A 132 13.59 10.91 -5.44
N GLY A 133 12.89 11.32 -4.40
CA GLY A 133 11.42 11.20 -4.29
C GLY A 133 10.91 11.63 -2.94
N ALA A 134 9.62 11.88 -2.84
CA ALA A 134 8.99 12.30 -1.61
C ALA A 134 8.67 11.07 -0.73
N ALA A 135 9.52 10.77 0.23
CA ALA A 135 9.34 9.68 1.19
C ALA A 135 9.23 10.23 2.62
N LYS A 136 8.06 10.17 3.21
CA LYS A 136 7.84 10.57 4.62
C LYS A 136 8.76 9.83 5.60
N VAL A 137 9.16 8.61 5.27
CA VAL A 137 9.93 7.70 6.13
C VAL A 137 11.14 7.13 5.37
N PRO A 138 12.12 7.96 4.99
CA PRO A 138 13.22 7.55 4.11
C PRO A 138 14.07 6.41 4.69
N PHE A 139 14.29 6.37 6.00
CA PHE A 139 15.11 5.31 6.60
C PHE A 139 14.45 3.92 6.54
N PRO A 140 13.20 3.74 6.96
CA PRO A 140 12.51 2.46 6.75
C PRO A 140 12.40 2.07 5.27
N ASN A 141 12.08 3.00 4.40
CA ASN A 141 11.96 2.73 2.96
C ASN A 141 13.30 2.29 2.35
N ARG A 142 14.41 2.91 2.78
CA ARG A 142 15.76 2.52 2.38
C ARG A 142 16.07 1.08 2.76
N ARG A 143 15.71 0.66 3.98
CA ARG A 143 15.91 -0.72 4.44
C ARG A 143 15.09 -1.70 3.62
N ILE A 144 13.80 -1.43 3.41
CA ILE A 144 12.93 -2.27 2.58
C ILE A 144 13.50 -2.42 1.17
N LEU A 145 13.94 -1.31 0.57
CA LEU A 145 14.52 -1.31 -0.78
C LEU A 145 15.84 -2.09 -0.84
N ALA A 146 16.68 -1.99 0.18
CA ALA A 146 17.92 -2.74 0.30
C ALA A 146 17.66 -4.26 0.34
N ASP A 147 16.73 -4.68 1.18
CA ASP A 147 16.31 -6.08 1.30
C ASP A 147 15.73 -6.61 -0.02
N MET A 148 14.88 -5.83 -0.70
CA MET A 148 14.26 -6.24 -1.96
C MET A 148 15.25 -6.31 -3.13
N LEU A 149 16.28 -5.46 -3.15
CA LEU A 149 17.31 -5.44 -4.19
C LEU A 149 18.52 -6.33 -3.87
N ASP A 150 18.56 -6.92 -2.69
CA ASP A 150 19.71 -7.68 -2.16
C ASP A 150 21.01 -6.89 -2.28
N ILE A 151 21.01 -5.69 -1.66
CA ILE A 151 22.18 -4.80 -1.55
C ILE A 151 22.27 -4.23 -0.14
N GLU A 152 23.46 -3.77 0.22
CA GLU A 152 23.64 -3.15 1.53
C GLU A 152 22.89 -1.81 1.65
N GLU A 153 22.25 -1.57 2.79
CA GLU A 153 21.51 -0.34 3.06
C GLU A 153 22.38 0.92 2.84
N ARG A 154 23.67 0.85 3.19
CA ARG A 154 24.62 1.96 3.00
C ARG A 154 24.92 2.28 1.50
N ALA A 155 24.61 1.35 0.61
CA ALA A 155 24.74 1.56 -0.84
C ALA A 155 23.60 2.39 -1.43
N ILE A 156 22.54 2.67 -0.64
CA ILE A 156 21.36 3.42 -1.07
C ILE A 156 21.38 4.82 -0.45
N GLN A 157 21.33 5.84 -1.31
CA GLN A 157 21.09 7.21 -0.92
C GLN A 157 19.67 7.62 -1.31
N MET A 158 18.81 7.83 -0.32
CA MET A 158 17.48 8.41 -0.54
C MET A 158 17.51 9.91 -0.25
N ILE A 159 17.01 10.69 -1.21
CA ILE A 159 16.94 12.15 -1.12
C ILE A 159 15.49 12.57 -1.18
N GLU A 160 15.03 13.24 -0.14
CA GLU A 160 13.74 13.89 -0.09
C GLU A 160 13.92 15.38 -0.35
N ALA A 161 13.25 15.87 -1.38
CA ALA A 161 13.18 17.30 -1.70
C ALA A 161 11.96 17.94 -1.02
N ASP A 162 11.63 19.17 -1.41
CA ASP A 162 10.40 19.82 -0.97
C ASP A 162 9.18 19.02 -1.42
N VAL A 163 8.21 18.84 -0.52
CA VAL A 163 7.05 17.98 -0.72
C VAL A 163 5.76 18.78 -0.75
N GLY A 164 5.02 18.68 -1.84
CA GLY A 164 3.74 19.34 -2.08
C GLY A 164 2.53 18.68 -1.40
N GLY A 165 2.71 18.25 -0.15
CA GLY A 165 1.68 17.61 0.69
C GLY A 165 1.84 16.09 0.77
N GLY A 166 1.33 15.49 1.85
CA GLY A 166 1.42 14.04 2.08
C GLY A 166 0.20 13.47 2.76
N PHE A 167 -0.29 14.13 3.82
CA PHE A 167 -1.50 13.76 4.59
C PHE A 167 -1.57 12.27 4.98
N GLY A 168 -0.39 11.64 5.16
CA GLY A 168 -0.24 10.22 5.48
C GLY A 168 0.00 9.31 4.27
N ALA A 169 -0.46 9.63 3.07
CA ALA A 169 -0.33 8.79 1.89
C ALA A 169 1.12 8.50 1.48
N ARG A 170 2.05 9.43 1.72
CA ARG A 170 3.49 9.23 1.42
C ARG A 170 4.26 8.46 2.50
N GLY A 171 3.58 7.92 3.49
CA GLY A 171 4.18 7.07 4.53
C GLY A 171 4.28 5.60 4.17
N GLU A 172 3.70 5.20 3.06
CA GLU A 172 3.72 3.82 2.57
C GLU A 172 4.91 3.60 1.62
N PHE A 173 5.28 2.33 1.45
CA PHE A 173 6.21 1.88 0.41
C PHE A 173 5.38 1.28 -0.73
N PHE A 174 5.35 1.99 -1.84
CA PHE A 174 4.55 1.60 -3.01
C PHE A 174 5.35 0.71 -3.97
N PRO A 175 4.68 -0.03 -4.87
CA PRO A 175 5.36 -0.82 -5.89
C PRO A 175 6.39 -0.03 -6.70
N GLU A 176 6.10 1.21 -7.04
CA GLU A 176 6.97 2.09 -7.84
C GLU A 176 8.26 2.46 -7.09
N ASP A 177 8.23 2.51 -5.74
CA ASP A 177 9.42 2.75 -4.92
C ASP A 177 10.45 1.61 -5.03
N PHE A 178 10.03 0.44 -5.49
CA PHE A 178 10.89 -0.68 -5.84
C PHE A 178 11.13 -0.77 -7.35
N LEU A 179 10.08 -0.69 -8.17
CA LEU A 179 10.15 -0.96 -9.61
C LEU A 179 11.03 0.05 -10.36
N VAL A 180 10.99 1.33 -9.97
CA VAL A 180 11.82 2.37 -10.61
C VAL A 180 13.30 2.19 -10.28
N PRO A 181 13.74 1.99 -9.02
CA PRO A 181 15.11 1.62 -8.69
C PRO A 181 15.58 0.31 -9.33
N PHE A 182 14.73 -0.71 -9.34
CA PHE A 182 15.04 -1.98 -10.00
C PHE A 182 15.30 -1.78 -11.50
N ALA A 183 14.45 -1.02 -12.19
CA ALA A 183 14.60 -0.71 -13.61
C ALA A 183 15.87 0.11 -13.88
N ALA A 184 16.23 1.06 -13.02
CA ALA A 184 17.47 1.81 -13.14
C ALA A 184 18.70 0.90 -13.03
N ARG A 185 18.69 -0.05 -12.09
CA ARG A 185 19.76 -1.04 -11.95
C ARG A 185 19.86 -1.97 -13.16
N GLN A 186 18.72 -2.47 -13.67
CA GLN A 186 18.71 -3.37 -14.82
C GLN A 186 19.17 -2.73 -16.12
N THR A 187 18.88 -1.45 -16.30
CA THR A 187 19.24 -0.74 -17.54
C THR A 187 20.57 -0.01 -17.48
N GLY A 188 21.13 0.19 -16.27
CA GLY A 188 22.30 1.05 -16.05
C GLY A 188 22.05 2.53 -16.44
N ARG A 189 20.79 2.96 -16.43
CA ARG A 189 20.36 4.32 -16.81
C ARG A 189 19.47 4.92 -15.74
N PRO A 190 19.45 6.27 -15.61
CA PRO A 190 18.46 6.93 -14.80
C PRO A 190 17.04 6.61 -15.29
N VAL A 191 16.17 6.23 -14.35
CA VAL A 191 14.76 5.96 -14.62
C VAL A 191 13.90 6.88 -13.76
N LYS A 192 12.95 7.56 -14.40
CA LYS A 192 12.00 8.46 -13.74
C LYS A 192 10.58 8.00 -13.99
N TRP A 193 9.78 8.01 -12.95
CA TRP A 193 8.33 7.86 -13.00
C TRP A 193 7.66 9.02 -12.29
N ILE A 194 6.57 9.51 -12.84
CA ILE A 194 5.72 10.53 -12.23
C ILE A 194 4.29 10.05 -12.37
N GLU A 195 3.61 9.93 -11.24
CA GLU A 195 2.21 9.56 -11.14
C GLU A 195 1.32 10.63 -11.76
N ASP A 196 0.39 10.25 -12.61
CA ASP A 196 -0.65 11.15 -13.03
C ASP A 196 -1.79 11.24 -11.99
N ARG A 197 -2.67 12.21 -12.13
CA ARG A 197 -3.76 12.41 -11.16
C ARG A 197 -4.78 11.28 -11.17
N ARG A 198 -5.01 10.63 -12.29
CA ARG A 198 -5.91 9.50 -12.40
C ARG A 198 -5.35 8.27 -11.68
N GLU A 199 -4.07 7.99 -11.90
CA GLU A 199 -3.36 6.94 -11.15
C GLU A 199 -3.42 7.25 -9.65
N ASN A 200 -3.10 8.47 -9.24
CA ASN A 200 -3.15 8.87 -7.83
C ASN A 200 -4.51 8.62 -7.17
N LEU A 201 -5.61 8.93 -7.86
CA LEU A 201 -6.96 8.68 -7.35
C LEU A 201 -7.31 7.18 -7.25
N GLN A 202 -6.66 6.33 -8.03
CA GLN A 202 -6.93 4.88 -8.07
C GLN A 202 -5.99 4.06 -7.20
N THR A 203 -4.72 4.45 -7.11
CA THR A 203 -3.65 3.60 -6.54
C THR A 203 -3.16 4.04 -5.18
N THR A 204 -3.32 5.33 -4.83
CA THR A 204 -2.88 5.83 -3.52
C THR A 204 -3.71 5.21 -2.40
N GLY A 205 -3.04 4.81 -1.31
CA GLY A 205 -3.70 4.21 -0.16
C GLY A 205 -4.81 5.08 0.42
N HIS A 206 -6.01 4.55 0.48
CA HIS A 206 -7.16 5.21 1.08
C HIS A 206 -7.22 5.00 2.60
N ALA A 207 -7.76 5.96 3.33
CA ALA A 207 -8.15 5.75 4.71
C ALA A 207 -9.22 4.65 4.78
N ARG A 208 -9.14 3.85 5.84
CA ARG A 208 -10.01 2.68 6.02
C ARG A 208 -11.48 3.10 6.21
N GLU A 209 -12.34 2.37 5.55
CA GLU A 209 -13.73 2.28 5.95
C GLU A 209 -13.82 1.58 7.32
N MET A 210 -14.64 2.08 8.22
CA MET A 210 -14.72 1.55 9.58
C MET A 210 -16.16 1.59 10.09
N ASP A 211 -16.63 0.47 10.58
CA ASP A 211 -17.84 0.34 11.38
C ASP A 211 -17.44 0.12 12.84
N CYS A 212 -18.03 0.92 13.73
CA CYS A 212 -17.74 0.90 15.15
C CYS A 212 -19.03 0.79 15.97
N GLU A 213 -19.10 -0.20 16.84
CA GLU A 213 -20.15 -0.31 17.85
C GLU A 213 -19.54 0.00 19.22
N ILE A 214 -20.14 0.95 19.92
CA ILE A 214 -19.69 1.38 21.24
C ILE A 214 -20.81 1.17 22.24
N GLU A 215 -20.50 0.50 23.33
CA GLU A 215 -21.38 0.37 24.48
C GLU A 215 -20.72 0.99 25.71
N ILE A 216 -21.46 1.81 26.43
CA ILE A 216 -21.00 2.46 27.65
C ILE A 216 -21.96 2.11 28.78
N ALA A 217 -21.42 1.63 29.89
CA ALA A 217 -22.13 1.37 31.13
C ALA A 217 -21.72 2.39 32.19
N CYS A 218 -22.68 3.08 32.78
CA CYS A 218 -22.46 4.12 33.79
C CYS A 218 -23.05 3.72 35.12
N ARG A 219 -22.36 4.05 36.21
CA ARG A 219 -22.90 4.05 37.56
C ARG A 219 -23.61 5.38 37.84
N SER A 220 -24.55 5.40 38.79
CA SER A 220 -25.25 6.63 39.22
C SER A 220 -24.25 7.66 39.76
#